data_2beb5e9d0ec8a207f8cbd5753c07ddb6
#
_entry.id   2beb5e9d0ec8a207f8cbd5753c07ddb6
#
_cell.length_a   1.000
_cell.length_b   1.000
_cell.length_c   1.000
_cell.angle_alpha   90.00
_cell.angle_beta   90.00
_cell.angle_gamma   90.00
#
_symmetry.space_group_name_H-M   'P 1'
#
loop_
_entity.id
_entity.type
_entity.pdbx_description
1 polymer ?
#
loop_
_entity_poly.entity_id
_entity_poly.type
_entity_poly.pdbx_seq_one_letter_code
_entity_poly.pdbx_strand_id
1 'polypeptide(L)'
;MIYVRQPLSRMLTDQPEMQLKGMKGMQFPENFLWGGAVAANQCEGAYAEGGKGLSIQDVMPRGLQGEPTTVPTEDNLKLVGIDFYHRFREDIQLFAELGFKVFRTSIAWSRIFPRGDEKEPNEQGLAFYDALFDTCHEYGIEPMVTISHYETPLHLAKTCDGWRSRRMIGFYERYVRTLFARYAGKVKYWLTFNEINSVLHAPLMSGGILTPREKLSESALYQACHHELVASALATKIAHELMPDALVGCMVLAMPLYPLTPKPEDVIAAMLESNKNDFFGDVHVRGVYPGYIKRYFKEHGIEIETTEEDLRLLRENTVDFVSFSYYVSLCKSAAGEEKSAGNIIEGEKNPYLKESAWGWQIDPAGLRYVLNRFWNRWQKPLFIVENGLGADDVLVDDGAGGKTVEDDYRIDYLRAHIREAGEAVADGVDLMGYLTWAPIDLVSASTAEMKKRYGFIYVDRHDDGTGTLARWKKKSFAWYREVIATNGASL
;
A
#
# COMPACT_ATOMS: atom_id res chain seq x y z
N MET A 1 20.67 7.73 -32.57
CA MET A 1 19.49 6.99 -33.08
C MET A 1 18.33 7.43 -32.19
N ILE A 2 17.38 8.16 -32.75
CA ILE A 2 16.22 8.68 -32.00
C ILE A 2 15.20 7.54 -31.93
N TYR A 3 15.00 6.98 -30.72
CA TYR A 3 13.91 6.04 -30.48
C TYR A 3 12.60 6.85 -30.43
N VAL A 4 11.80 6.73 -31.48
CA VAL A 4 10.41 7.20 -31.50
C VAL A 4 9.61 6.28 -30.57
N ARG A 5 9.19 6.78 -29.40
CA ARG A 5 8.29 6.10 -28.49
C ARG A 5 6.93 5.91 -29.16
N GLN A 6 6.48 4.68 -29.33
CA GLN A 6 5.11 4.40 -29.75
C GLN A 6 4.13 4.67 -28.57
N PRO A 7 2.95 5.23 -28.84
CA PRO A 7 1.97 5.47 -27.77
C PRO A 7 1.45 4.17 -27.19
N LEU A 8 1.29 4.14 -25.86
CA LEU A 8 0.81 3.01 -25.04
C LEU A 8 -0.53 2.42 -25.50
N SER A 9 -1.39 3.20 -26.19
CA SER A 9 -2.67 2.75 -26.72
C SER A 9 -2.56 1.57 -27.71
N ARG A 10 -1.42 1.38 -28.38
CA ARG A 10 -1.15 0.20 -29.22
C ARG A 10 -0.61 -1.02 -28.48
N MET A 11 -0.24 -0.87 -27.20
CA MET A 11 0.40 -1.96 -26.46
C MET A 11 -0.58 -2.96 -25.85
N LEU A 12 -1.84 -2.60 -25.65
CA LEU A 12 -2.85 -3.46 -25.00
C LEU A 12 -3.70 -4.29 -25.98
N THR A 13 -3.67 -4.00 -27.30
CA THR A 13 -4.55 -4.62 -28.29
C THR A 13 -4.06 -5.94 -28.86
N ASP A 14 -2.81 -6.36 -28.63
CA ASP A 14 -2.21 -7.55 -29.24
C ASP A 14 -2.10 -8.77 -28.29
N GLN A 15 -2.90 -8.84 -27.25
CA GLN A 15 -3.11 -10.10 -26.53
C GLN A 15 -4.13 -10.94 -27.33
N PRO A 16 -3.93 -12.28 -27.48
CA PRO A 16 -4.96 -13.11 -28.06
C PRO A 16 -6.23 -12.94 -27.21
N GLU A 17 -7.29 -12.45 -27.81
CA GLU A 17 -8.61 -12.39 -27.18
C GLU A 17 -8.96 -13.79 -26.71
N MET A 18 -8.90 -13.99 -25.40
CA MET A 18 -9.55 -15.14 -24.79
C MET A 18 -11.05 -14.92 -25.03
N GLN A 19 -11.62 -15.67 -26.00
CA GLN A 19 -13.02 -15.55 -26.38
C GLN A 19 -13.91 -15.76 -25.16
N LEU A 20 -14.35 -14.65 -24.57
CA LEU A 20 -15.32 -14.61 -23.48
C LEU A 20 -16.72 -14.90 -24.04
N LYS A 21 -17.06 -16.16 -24.20
CA LYS A 21 -18.42 -16.58 -24.49
C LYS A 21 -19.29 -16.47 -23.25
N GLY A 22 -20.20 -15.51 -23.25
CA GLY A 22 -21.41 -15.52 -22.41
C GLY A 22 -21.28 -14.87 -21.04
N MET A 23 -20.81 -13.62 -20.94
CA MET A 23 -20.90 -12.86 -19.71
C MET A 23 -22.31 -12.28 -19.52
N LYS A 24 -23.09 -12.86 -18.61
CA LYS A 24 -24.08 -12.07 -17.84
C LYS A 24 -23.26 -11.02 -17.08
N GLY A 25 -23.73 -9.76 -17.06
CA GLY A 25 -23.00 -8.62 -16.48
C GLY A 25 -22.32 -8.99 -15.16
N MET A 26 -21.06 -8.58 -15.04
CA MET A 26 -20.26 -8.79 -13.84
C MET A 26 -20.97 -8.12 -12.65
N GLN A 27 -21.12 -8.83 -11.53
CA GLN A 27 -21.79 -8.31 -10.35
C GLN A 27 -20.87 -8.44 -9.14
N PHE A 28 -20.43 -7.28 -8.62
CA PHE A 28 -19.85 -7.22 -7.28
C PHE A 28 -20.96 -7.24 -6.22
N PRO A 29 -20.68 -7.62 -4.96
CA PRO A 29 -21.66 -7.54 -3.87
C PRO A 29 -22.29 -6.14 -3.77
N GLU A 30 -23.55 -6.04 -3.35
CA GLU A 30 -24.23 -4.74 -3.21
C GLU A 30 -23.55 -3.79 -2.25
N ASN A 31 -22.92 -4.32 -1.20
CA ASN A 31 -22.16 -3.59 -0.19
C ASN A 31 -20.67 -3.47 -0.53
N PHE A 32 -20.27 -3.67 -1.79
CA PHE A 32 -18.88 -3.60 -2.22
C PHE A 32 -18.29 -2.20 -2.02
N LEU A 33 -17.11 -2.14 -1.41
CA LEU A 33 -16.46 -0.90 -1.03
C LEU A 33 -15.53 -0.40 -2.14
N TRP A 34 -16.05 0.47 -2.98
CA TRP A 34 -15.28 1.18 -3.99
C TRP A 34 -14.62 2.43 -3.40
N GLY A 35 -13.37 2.71 -3.80
CA GLY A 35 -12.71 3.92 -3.34
C GLY A 35 -11.29 4.09 -3.85
N GLY A 36 -10.50 4.78 -3.06
CA GLY A 36 -9.08 5.01 -3.35
C GLY A 36 -8.27 5.15 -2.07
N ALA A 37 -6.95 5.06 -2.21
CA ALA A 37 -5.99 5.06 -1.12
C ALA A 37 -4.85 6.06 -1.35
N VAL A 38 -4.44 6.73 -0.28
CA VAL A 38 -3.23 7.57 -0.23
C VAL A 38 -2.40 7.26 1.01
N ALA A 39 -1.17 7.77 1.07
CA ALA A 39 -0.33 7.74 2.27
C ALA A 39 -0.01 9.17 2.72
N ALA A 40 -0.09 9.43 4.03
CA ALA A 40 0.16 10.74 4.62
C ALA A 40 1.49 11.35 4.15
N ASN A 41 2.57 10.58 4.22
CA ASN A 41 3.91 11.05 3.82
C ASN A 41 4.05 11.45 2.34
N GLN A 42 3.16 10.97 1.47
CA GLN A 42 3.22 11.23 0.03
C GLN A 42 2.32 12.39 -0.40
N CYS A 43 1.29 12.71 0.40
CA CYS A 43 0.28 13.71 0.02
C CYS A 43 0.19 14.91 0.96
N GLU A 44 0.31 14.72 2.30
CA GLU A 44 0.00 15.78 3.26
C GLU A 44 0.89 17.02 3.14
N GLY A 45 2.20 16.85 3.14
CA GLY A 45 3.13 17.95 3.29
C GLY A 45 3.07 18.56 4.70
N ALA A 46 3.20 19.89 4.79
CA ALA A 46 3.16 20.61 6.07
C ALA A 46 4.07 19.98 7.15
N TYR A 47 5.27 19.55 6.74
CA TYR A 47 6.18 18.73 7.56
C TYR A 47 6.63 19.40 8.85
N ALA A 48 6.59 20.73 8.90
CA ALA A 48 7.00 21.55 10.06
C ALA A 48 5.83 22.30 10.72
N GLU A 49 4.56 21.93 10.36
CA GLU A 49 3.36 22.61 10.85
C GLU A 49 2.57 21.75 11.83
N GLY A 50 1.71 22.39 12.61
CA GLY A 50 0.82 21.70 13.56
C GLY A 50 1.57 20.90 14.62
N GLY A 51 2.82 21.27 14.95
CA GLY A 51 3.64 20.56 15.92
C GLY A 51 4.17 19.19 15.44
N LYS A 52 4.08 18.87 14.14
CA LYS A 52 4.61 17.62 13.58
C LYS A 52 6.13 17.53 13.80
N GLY A 53 6.60 16.38 14.28
CA GLY A 53 8.01 16.03 14.30
C GLY A 53 8.46 15.42 12.97
N LEU A 54 9.78 15.18 12.85
CA LEU A 54 10.33 14.54 11.65
C LEU A 54 10.10 13.03 11.65
N SER A 55 9.76 12.50 10.49
CA SER A 55 9.77 11.07 10.17
C SER A 55 11.00 10.72 9.32
N ILE A 56 11.24 9.43 9.10
CA ILE A 56 12.25 8.97 8.15
C ILE A 56 12.00 9.48 6.74
N GLN A 57 10.73 9.69 6.33
CA GLN A 57 10.38 10.18 5.00
C GLN A 57 10.83 11.62 4.76
N ASP A 58 10.89 12.43 5.81
CA ASP A 58 11.32 13.82 5.72
C ASP A 58 12.83 13.95 5.41
N VAL A 59 13.59 12.86 5.56
CA VAL A 59 15.04 12.80 5.25
C VAL A 59 15.36 11.82 4.11
N MET A 60 14.36 11.41 3.32
CA MET A 60 14.52 10.52 2.15
C MET A 60 14.13 11.23 0.85
N PRO A 61 14.93 12.21 0.37
CA PRO A 61 14.57 13.05 -0.79
C PRO A 61 14.52 12.27 -2.12
N ARG A 62 15.15 11.10 -2.18
CA ARG A 62 15.17 10.22 -3.37
C ARG A 62 14.43 8.88 -3.16
N GLY A 63 13.61 8.80 -2.12
CA GLY A 63 12.91 7.55 -1.78
C GLY A 63 13.89 6.40 -1.54
N LEU A 64 13.68 5.28 -2.24
CA LEU A 64 14.55 4.10 -2.15
C LEU A 64 15.82 4.19 -3.03
N GLN A 65 15.93 5.21 -3.88
CA GLN A 65 17.02 5.34 -4.83
C GLN A 65 18.23 6.12 -4.30
N GLY A 66 18.19 6.56 -3.04
CA GLY A 66 19.27 7.33 -2.43
C GLY A 66 19.40 7.15 -0.94
N GLU A 67 20.56 7.56 -0.43
CA GLU A 67 20.83 7.56 1.00
C GLU A 67 19.99 8.63 1.72
N PRO A 68 19.55 8.37 2.96
CA PRO A 68 18.86 9.37 3.75
C PRO A 68 19.80 10.53 4.10
N THR A 69 19.24 11.74 4.13
CA THR A 69 19.95 12.94 4.58
C THR A 69 19.92 13.05 6.12
N THR A 70 20.76 13.90 6.69
CA THR A 70 20.76 14.12 8.17
C THR A 70 19.61 15.02 8.63
N VAL A 71 19.15 15.90 7.74
CA VAL A 71 18.07 16.87 7.93
C VAL A 71 17.22 16.95 6.67
N PRO A 72 15.98 17.45 6.74
CA PRO A 72 15.18 17.72 5.55
C PRO A 72 15.90 18.63 4.55
N THR A 73 15.78 18.35 3.25
CA THR A 73 16.38 19.12 2.17
C THR A 73 15.30 19.58 1.19
N GLU A 74 15.49 20.73 0.55
CA GLU A 74 14.47 21.38 -0.31
C GLU A 74 14.06 20.51 -1.52
N ASP A 75 14.93 19.61 -1.97
CA ASP A 75 14.66 18.66 -3.04
C ASP A 75 13.76 17.49 -2.61
N ASN A 76 13.39 17.39 -1.32
CA ASN A 76 12.43 16.39 -0.87
C ASN A 76 10.98 16.84 -1.12
N LEU A 77 10.40 16.39 -2.21
CA LEU A 77 9.04 16.76 -2.58
C LEU A 77 7.98 16.40 -1.53
N LYS A 78 8.24 15.43 -0.67
CA LYS A 78 7.33 14.99 0.39
C LYS A 78 7.13 16.05 1.47
N LEU A 79 8.07 16.99 1.64
CA LEU A 79 7.96 18.07 2.64
C LEU A 79 6.75 18.99 2.38
N VAL A 80 6.36 19.12 1.11
CA VAL A 80 5.16 19.84 0.68
C VAL A 80 4.05 18.87 0.25
N GLY A 81 4.43 17.66 -0.21
CA GLY A 81 3.47 16.69 -0.74
C GLY A 81 2.69 17.29 -1.91
N ILE A 82 1.37 17.15 -1.86
CA ILE A 82 0.44 17.85 -2.75
C ILE A 82 -0.37 18.90 -1.98
N ASP A 83 0.14 19.30 -0.82
CA ASP A 83 -0.52 20.24 0.11
C ASP A 83 -1.89 19.73 0.60
N PHE A 84 -2.02 18.40 0.75
CA PHE A 84 -3.26 17.79 1.21
C PHE A 84 -3.64 18.26 2.63
N TYR A 85 -2.65 18.55 3.49
CA TYR A 85 -2.89 19.05 4.84
C TYR A 85 -3.80 20.29 4.87
N HIS A 86 -3.62 21.22 3.92
CA HIS A 86 -4.45 22.42 3.83
C HIS A 86 -5.68 22.24 2.91
N ARG A 87 -5.60 21.33 1.94
CA ARG A 87 -6.56 21.19 0.84
C ARG A 87 -7.42 19.93 0.91
N PHE A 88 -7.34 19.13 1.98
CA PHE A 88 -8.05 17.86 2.09
C PHE A 88 -9.58 17.99 1.86
N ARG A 89 -10.20 19.11 2.24
CA ARG A 89 -11.65 19.32 2.01
C ARG A 89 -11.98 19.37 0.53
N GLU A 90 -11.19 20.08 -0.26
CA GLU A 90 -11.32 20.14 -1.72
C GLU A 90 -11.11 18.75 -2.35
N ASP A 91 -10.08 18.05 -1.90
CA ASP A 91 -9.73 16.73 -2.42
C ASP A 91 -10.78 15.68 -2.05
N ILE A 92 -11.30 15.67 -0.80
CA ILE A 92 -12.40 14.78 -0.38
C ILE A 92 -13.70 15.08 -1.15
N GLN A 93 -13.98 16.33 -1.45
CA GLN A 93 -15.12 16.69 -2.31
C GLN A 93 -14.99 16.05 -3.71
N LEU A 94 -13.80 16.05 -4.30
CA LEU A 94 -13.54 15.38 -5.57
C LEU A 94 -13.68 13.85 -5.47
N PHE A 95 -13.30 13.24 -4.35
CA PHE A 95 -13.53 11.83 -4.08
C PHE A 95 -15.02 11.49 -3.92
N ALA A 96 -15.78 12.37 -3.30
CA ALA A 96 -17.24 12.24 -3.23
C ALA A 96 -17.89 12.30 -4.63
N GLU A 97 -17.41 13.20 -5.49
CA GLU A 97 -17.86 13.29 -6.89
C GLU A 97 -17.51 12.03 -7.69
N LEU A 98 -16.39 11.37 -7.40
CA LEU A 98 -16.04 10.03 -7.93
C LEU A 98 -17.01 8.94 -7.46
N GLY A 99 -17.73 9.19 -6.35
CA GLY A 99 -18.67 8.23 -5.77
C GLY A 99 -18.04 7.28 -4.75
N PHE A 100 -16.92 7.65 -4.14
CA PHE A 100 -16.24 6.81 -3.16
C PHE A 100 -17.17 6.40 -2.01
N LYS A 101 -17.08 5.13 -1.63
CA LYS A 101 -17.73 4.56 -0.43
C LYS A 101 -16.76 4.50 0.73
N VAL A 102 -15.47 4.35 0.44
CA VAL A 102 -14.40 4.30 1.41
C VAL A 102 -13.18 5.06 0.89
N PHE A 103 -12.52 5.79 1.77
CA PHE A 103 -11.24 6.46 1.49
C PHE A 103 -10.19 5.98 2.48
N ARG A 104 -9.13 5.37 1.98
CA ARG A 104 -8.00 4.93 2.80
C ARG A 104 -6.93 6.01 2.83
N THR A 105 -6.52 6.37 4.05
CA THR A 105 -5.34 7.19 4.30
C THR A 105 -4.52 6.60 5.42
N SER A 106 -3.36 7.19 5.74
CA SER A 106 -2.59 6.86 6.93
C SER A 106 -2.57 8.02 7.91
N ILE A 107 -2.18 7.74 9.15
CA ILE A 107 -1.89 8.78 10.15
C ILE A 107 -0.37 8.88 10.29
N ALA A 108 0.19 10.08 10.08
CA ALA A 108 1.60 10.34 10.33
C ALA A 108 1.89 10.24 11.83
N TRP A 109 2.60 9.18 12.24
CA TRP A 109 2.93 8.95 13.65
C TRP A 109 3.60 10.18 14.29
N SER A 110 4.55 10.80 13.60
CA SER A 110 5.26 12.00 14.08
C SER A 110 4.39 13.26 14.15
N ARG A 111 3.16 13.24 13.61
CA ARG A 111 2.17 14.31 13.80
C ARG A 111 1.45 14.16 15.13
N ILE A 112 1.29 12.93 15.61
CA ILE A 112 0.63 12.61 16.88
C ILE A 112 1.63 12.58 18.04
N PHE A 113 2.78 11.97 17.83
CA PHE A 113 3.92 11.94 18.77
C PHE A 113 5.17 12.39 18.02
N PRO A 114 5.55 13.68 18.09
CA PRO A 114 6.61 14.28 17.29
C PRO A 114 7.95 13.56 17.32
N ARG A 115 8.30 12.98 18.46
CA ARG A 115 9.51 12.15 18.63
C ARG A 115 9.17 10.65 18.66
N GLY A 116 7.90 10.29 18.95
CA GLY A 116 7.41 8.94 19.11
C GLY A 116 7.54 8.37 20.54
N ASP A 117 8.28 9.01 21.43
CA ASP A 117 8.52 8.57 22.81
C ASP A 117 7.86 9.45 23.88
N GLU A 118 7.14 10.49 23.50
CA GLU A 118 6.41 11.36 24.41
C GLU A 118 5.33 10.59 25.18
N LYS A 119 4.96 11.12 26.35
CA LYS A 119 3.86 10.60 27.15
C LYS A 119 2.50 11.13 26.68
N GLU A 120 2.47 12.39 26.26
CA GLU A 120 1.27 13.09 25.83
C GLU A 120 1.29 13.30 24.31
N PRO A 121 0.16 13.13 23.63
CA PRO A 121 0.06 13.35 22.20
C PRO A 121 0.01 14.82 21.85
N ASN A 122 0.33 15.14 20.61
CA ASN A 122 0.15 16.46 20.01
C ASN A 122 -1.32 16.67 19.62
N GLU A 123 -2.03 17.53 20.36
CA GLU A 123 -3.44 17.80 20.13
C GLU A 123 -3.73 18.42 18.74
N GLN A 124 -2.82 19.24 18.19
CA GLN A 124 -2.98 19.81 16.85
C GLN A 124 -2.99 18.72 15.77
N GLY A 125 -2.14 17.70 15.93
CA GLY A 125 -2.12 16.54 15.04
C GLY A 125 -3.41 15.72 15.14
N LEU A 126 -3.91 15.49 16.36
CA LEU A 126 -5.19 14.80 16.56
C LEU A 126 -6.35 15.57 15.95
N ALA A 127 -6.42 16.90 16.15
CA ALA A 127 -7.47 17.75 15.61
C ALA A 127 -7.49 17.79 14.07
N PHE A 128 -6.33 17.70 13.42
CA PHE A 128 -6.25 17.61 11.97
C PHE A 128 -6.97 16.35 11.44
N TYR A 129 -6.70 15.19 12.02
CA TYR A 129 -7.37 13.96 11.60
C TYR A 129 -8.83 13.89 12.02
N ASP A 130 -9.24 14.52 13.14
CA ASP A 130 -10.68 14.72 13.43
C ASP A 130 -11.37 15.43 12.28
N ALA A 131 -10.83 16.58 11.85
CA ALA A 131 -11.40 17.36 10.78
C ALA A 131 -11.42 16.60 9.43
N LEU A 132 -10.41 15.79 9.17
CA LEU A 132 -10.34 14.97 7.96
C LEU A 132 -11.43 13.88 7.97
N PHE A 133 -11.57 13.14 9.07
CA PHE A 133 -12.57 12.07 9.16
C PHE A 133 -13.99 12.62 9.21
N ASP A 134 -14.23 13.72 9.91
CA ASP A 134 -15.52 14.40 9.93
C ASP A 134 -15.90 14.87 8.51
N THR A 135 -14.94 15.39 7.72
CA THR A 135 -15.17 15.75 6.31
C THR A 135 -15.50 14.53 5.46
N CYS A 136 -14.86 13.37 5.66
CA CYS A 136 -15.24 12.15 4.97
C CYS A 136 -16.70 11.77 5.26
N HIS A 137 -17.11 11.81 6.53
CA HIS A 137 -18.49 11.51 6.94
C HIS A 137 -19.51 12.51 6.38
N GLU A 138 -19.20 13.81 6.33
CA GLU A 138 -20.04 14.84 5.70
C GLU A 138 -20.40 14.48 4.25
N TYR A 139 -19.48 13.80 3.54
CA TYR A 139 -19.69 13.34 2.17
C TYR A 139 -20.14 11.87 2.06
N GLY A 140 -20.40 11.18 3.17
CA GLY A 140 -20.83 9.78 3.18
C GLY A 140 -19.74 8.80 2.78
N ILE A 141 -18.47 9.17 2.98
CA ILE A 141 -17.30 8.33 2.70
C ILE A 141 -16.80 7.76 4.04
N GLU A 142 -16.69 6.43 4.13
CA GLU A 142 -16.12 5.76 5.31
C GLU A 142 -14.59 5.90 5.32
N PRO A 143 -13.97 6.41 6.38
CA PRO A 143 -12.52 6.39 6.53
C PRO A 143 -12.00 4.98 6.76
N MET A 144 -10.90 4.60 6.07
CA MET A 144 -10.05 3.46 6.39
C MET A 144 -8.67 3.99 6.75
N VAL A 145 -8.13 3.57 7.89
CA VAL A 145 -6.88 4.13 8.41
C VAL A 145 -5.78 3.09 8.49
N THR A 146 -4.65 3.38 7.86
CA THR A 146 -3.40 2.68 8.08
C THR A 146 -2.63 3.36 9.22
N ILE A 147 -2.39 2.62 10.30
CA ILE A 147 -1.76 3.16 11.52
C ILE A 147 -0.28 3.50 11.27
N SER A 148 0.46 2.60 10.62
CA SER A 148 1.87 2.82 10.27
C SER A 148 2.07 2.61 8.76
N HIS A 149 2.41 3.70 8.04
CA HIS A 149 2.64 3.67 6.60
C HIS A 149 3.98 4.32 6.26
N TYR A 150 5.07 3.61 6.58
CA TYR A 150 6.44 4.02 6.25
C TYR A 150 6.93 5.33 6.89
N GLU A 151 6.31 5.73 8.01
CA GLU A 151 6.59 7.01 8.68
C GLU A 151 7.06 6.86 10.12
N THR A 152 8.03 5.99 10.36
CA THR A 152 8.64 5.89 11.69
C THR A 152 9.20 7.26 12.11
N PRO A 153 8.88 7.78 13.32
CA PRO A 153 9.48 9.00 13.83
C PRO A 153 11.01 8.93 13.80
N LEU A 154 11.64 9.95 13.19
CA LEU A 154 13.10 9.96 12.96
C LEU A 154 13.88 9.82 14.27
N HIS A 155 13.36 10.36 15.38
CA HIS A 155 13.97 10.18 16.69
C HIS A 155 14.03 8.70 17.11
N LEU A 156 12.94 7.93 16.90
CA LEU A 156 12.93 6.50 17.21
C LEU A 156 13.87 5.72 16.29
N ALA A 157 13.92 6.08 15.01
CA ALA A 157 14.90 5.50 14.08
C ALA A 157 16.34 5.74 14.58
N LYS A 158 16.66 6.95 15.02
CA LYS A 158 18.01 7.33 15.53
C LYS A 158 18.35 6.70 16.88
N THR A 159 17.39 6.54 17.78
CA THR A 159 17.65 6.10 19.17
C THR A 159 17.40 4.62 19.42
N CYS A 160 16.61 3.99 18.58
CA CYS A 160 16.21 2.58 18.70
C CYS A 160 16.63 1.75 17.50
N ASP A 161 17.09 2.36 16.41
CA ASP A 161 17.24 1.72 15.09
C ASP A 161 15.92 1.10 14.63
N GLY A 162 14.82 1.84 14.80
CA GLY A 162 13.49 1.43 14.41
C GLY A 162 13.04 0.10 15.02
N TRP A 163 12.36 -0.71 14.22
CA TRP A 163 11.75 -1.98 14.65
C TRP A 163 12.76 -3.09 15.03
N ARG A 164 14.07 -2.85 14.89
CA ARG A 164 15.06 -3.75 15.51
C ARG A 164 14.96 -3.77 17.04
N SER A 165 14.49 -2.68 17.63
CA SER A 165 14.34 -2.58 19.07
C SER A 165 12.95 -3.01 19.52
N ARG A 166 12.88 -3.95 20.46
CA ARG A 166 11.64 -4.35 21.13
C ARG A 166 10.89 -3.18 21.79
N ARG A 167 11.59 -2.11 22.15
CA ARG A 167 10.99 -0.89 22.71
C ARG A 167 9.92 -0.26 21.79
N MET A 168 10.03 -0.49 20.47
CA MET A 168 9.05 0.00 19.49
C MET A 168 7.65 -0.51 19.78
N ILE A 169 7.48 -1.73 20.29
CA ILE A 169 6.16 -2.29 20.66
C ILE A 169 5.46 -1.38 21.68
N GLY A 170 6.15 -0.93 22.74
CA GLY A 170 5.57 -0.05 23.75
C GLY A 170 5.27 1.37 23.25
N PHE A 171 6.09 1.91 22.34
CA PHE A 171 5.80 3.20 21.71
C PHE A 171 4.61 3.10 20.77
N TYR A 172 4.52 2.03 19.99
CA TYR A 172 3.39 1.76 19.11
C TYR A 172 2.10 1.48 19.91
N GLU A 173 2.17 0.75 21.03
CA GLU A 173 1.01 0.55 21.92
C GLU A 173 0.41 1.90 22.38
N ARG A 174 1.25 2.83 22.84
CA ARG A 174 0.79 4.16 23.25
C ARG A 174 0.14 4.90 22.08
N TYR A 175 0.74 4.83 20.91
CA TYR A 175 0.25 5.46 19.70
C TYR A 175 -1.15 4.90 19.34
N VAL A 176 -1.31 3.59 19.24
CA VAL A 176 -2.59 3.00 18.87
C VAL A 176 -3.68 3.23 19.91
N ARG A 177 -3.36 3.18 21.22
CA ARG A 177 -4.33 3.52 22.28
C ARG A 177 -4.85 4.94 22.14
N THR A 178 -3.97 5.88 21.82
CA THR A 178 -4.34 7.27 21.58
C THR A 178 -5.27 7.40 20.38
N LEU A 179 -4.94 6.76 19.25
CA LEU A 179 -5.76 6.81 18.04
C LEU A 179 -7.13 6.18 18.26
N PHE A 180 -7.18 5.00 18.86
CA PHE A 180 -8.44 4.27 19.07
C PHE A 180 -9.36 5.00 20.07
N ALA A 181 -8.78 5.54 21.13
CA ALA A 181 -9.56 6.35 22.08
C ALA A 181 -10.12 7.64 21.43
N ARG A 182 -9.34 8.31 20.56
CA ARG A 182 -9.74 9.55 19.91
C ARG A 182 -10.76 9.34 18.80
N TYR A 183 -10.57 8.31 17.97
CA TYR A 183 -11.33 8.11 16.75
C TYR A 183 -12.36 6.97 16.84
N ALA A 184 -12.65 6.50 18.06
CA ALA A 184 -13.75 5.58 18.30
C ALA A 184 -15.06 6.14 17.73
N GLY A 185 -15.76 5.35 16.92
CA GLY A 185 -16.98 5.75 16.23
C GLY A 185 -16.79 6.65 14.98
N LYS A 186 -15.55 7.08 14.70
CA LYS A 186 -15.21 7.82 13.47
C LYS A 186 -14.55 6.95 12.40
N VAL A 187 -13.83 5.90 12.79
CA VAL A 187 -13.11 5.01 11.87
C VAL A 187 -13.49 3.58 12.18
N LYS A 188 -14.02 2.89 11.18
CA LYS A 188 -14.43 1.50 11.27
C LYS A 188 -13.34 0.51 10.84
N TYR A 189 -12.57 0.85 9.81
CA TYR A 189 -11.58 -0.04 9.21
C TYR A 189 -10.16 0.41 9.53
N TRP A 190 -9.37 -0.47 10.14
CA TRP A 190 -8.00 -0.20 10.55
C TRP A 190 -7.04 -1.20 9.96
N LEU A 191 -5.91 -0.73 9.44
CA LEU A 191 -4.78 -1.53 8.99
C LEU A 191 -3.58 -1.23 9.88
N THR A 192 -2.96 -2.26 10.44
CA THR A 192 -1.91 -2.07 11.45
C THR A 192 -0.63 -1.51 10.85
N PHE A 193 -0.13 -2.14 9.78
CA PHE A 193 1.06 -1.74 9.03
C PHE A 193 0.78 -1.81 7.55
N ASN A 194 1.32 -0.86 6.78
CA ASN A 194 1.35 -0.95 5.33
C ASN A 194 2.40 -1.96 4.89
N GLU A 195 2.01 -2.90 4.03
CA GLU A 195 2.92 -3.88 3.43
C GLU A 195 3.95 -4.41 4.43
N ILE A 196 3.49 -4.98 5.55
CA ILE A 196 4.34 -5.40 6.67
C ILE A 196 5.50 -6.31 6.24
N ASN A 197 5.33 -7.08 5.17
CA ASN A 197 6.37 -7.94 4.61
C ASN A 197 7.49 -7.16 3.88
N SER A 198 7.29 -5.88 3.58
CA SER A 198 8.30 -5.05 2.92
C SER A 198 9.52 -4.73 3.80
N VAL A 199 9.43 -4.93 5.12
CA VAL A 199 10.58 -4.75 6.03
C VAL A 199 11.76 -5.67 5.68
N LEU A 200 11.51 -6.84 5.09
CA LEU A 200 12.57 -7.73 4.62
C LEU A 200 13.36 -7.16 3.43
N HIS A 201 12.73 -6.28 2.66
CA HIS A 201 13.27 -5.77 1.40
C HIS A 201 13.72 -4.31 1.48
N ALA A 202 13.01 -3.50 2.25
CA ALA A 202 13.27 -2.06 2.42
C ALA A 202 13.24 -1.67 3.92
N PRO A 203 14.17 -2.20 4.74
CA PRO A 203 14.13 -2.07 6.20
C PRO A 203 14.16 -0.62 6.70
N LEU A 204 14.82 0.30 6.00
CA LEU A 204 14.78 1.72 6.34
C LEU A 204 13.37 2.29 6.16
N MET A 205 12.78 2.11 4.99
CA MET A 205 11.49 2.70 4.66
C MET A 205 10.36 2.09 5.50
N SER A 206 10.32 0.77 5.62
CA SER A 206 9.23 0.06 6.29
C SER A 206 9.42 -0.01 7.81
N GLY A 207 10.64 -0.33 8.25
CA GLY A 207 10.94 -0.57 9.66
C GLY A 207 11.63 0.59 10.38
N GLY A 208 11.94 1.70 9.70
CA GLY A 208 12.72 2.80 10.28
C GLY A 208 14.13 2.39 10.73
N ILE A 209 14.69 1.33 10.09
CA ILE A 209 15.99 0.76 10.45
C ILE A 209 17.07 1.51 9.71
N LEU A 210 17.87 2.31 10.44
CA LEU A 210 18.96 3.13 9.86
C LEU A 210 20.22 2.32 9.59
N THR A 211 20.39 1.16 10.23
CA THR A 211 21.51 0.26 9.91
C THR A 211 21.42 -0.18 8.46
N PRO A 212 22.45 0.05 7.63
CA PRO A 212 22.45 -0.34 6.22
C PRO A 212 22.17 -1.83 6.01
N ARG A 213 21.45 -2.17 4.93
CA ARG A 213 20.99 -3.56 4.67
C ARG A 213 22.12 -4.58 4.66
N GLU A 214 23.26 -4.24 4.10
CA GLU A 214 24.45 -5.11 4.03
C GLU A 214 25.12 -5.39 5.39
N LYS A 215 24.76 -4.63 6.42
CA LYS A 215 25.20 -4.84 7.81
C LYS A 215 24.19 -5.54 8.68
N LEU A 216 22.97 -5.80 8.14
CA LEU A 216 21.91 -6.50 8.85
C LEU A 216 22.00 -8.00 8.60
N SER A 217 22.04 -8.79 9.68
CA SER A 217 21.85 -10.23 9.58
C SER A 217 20.37 -10.55 9.29
N GLU A 218 20.12 -11.72 8.69
CA GLU A 218 18.74 -12.21 8.51
C GLU A 218 18.02 -12.34 9.86
N SER A 219 18.72 -12.79 10.92
CA SER A 219 18.14 -12.84 12.28
C SER A 219 17.68 -11.46 12.76
N ALA A 220 18.45 -10.40 12.52
CA ALA A 220 18.06 -9.04 12.89
C ALA A 220 16.82 -8.55 12.11
N LEU A 221 16.70 -8.89 10.83
CA LEU A 221 15.53 -8.55 10.02
C LEU A 221 14.29 -9.31 10.47
N TYR A 222 14.38 -10.64 10.64
CA TYR A 222 13.25 -11.42 11.11
C TYR A 222 12.87 -11.11 12.56
N GLN A 223 13.82 -10.63 13.39
CA GLN A 223 13.51 -10.08 14.70
C GLN A 223 12.67 -8.80 14.61
N ALA A 224 13.00 -7.90 13.68
CA ALA A 224 12.19 -6.71 13.42
C ALA A 224 10.76 -7.09 12.93
N CYS A 225 10.66 -8.06 12.02
CA CYS A 225 9.38 -8.61 11.59
C CYS A 225 8.57 -9.16 12.77
N HIS A 226 9.22 -9.88 13.71
CA HIS A 226 8.57 -10.39 14.91
C HIS A 226 8.01 -9.26 15.77
N HIS A 227 8.76 -8.20 15.98
CA HIS A 227 8.30 -7.04 16.77
C HIS A 227 7.09 -6.37 16.12
N GLU A 228 7.07 -6.19 14.78
CA GLU A 228 5.92 -5.64 14.07
C GLU A 228 4.69 -6.57 14.13
N LEU A 229 4.87 -7.89 13.99
CA LEU A 229 3.79 -8.87 14.13
C LEU A 229 3.17 -8.84 15.54
N VAL A 230 4.00 -8.78 16.59
CA VAL A 230 3.55 -8.64 17.99
C VAL A 230 2.81 -7.32 18.18
N ALA A 231 3.34 -6.22 17.67
CA ALA A 231 2.70 -4.90 17.74
C ALA A 231 1.36 -4.88 16.99
N SER A 232 1.27 -5.56 15.84
CA SER A 232 0.03 -5.72 15.08
C SER A 232 -1.04 -6.48 15.86
N ALA A 233 -0.69 -7.61 16.50
CA ALA A 233 -1.60 -8.38 17.34
C ALA A 233 -2.04 -7.58 18.58
N LEU A 234 -1.13 -6.80 19.17
CA LEU A 234 -1.45 -5.92 20.28
C LEU A 234 -2.43 -4.82 19.88
N ALA A 235 -2.23 -4.20 18.68
CA ALA A 235 -3.16 -3.23 18.14
C ALA A 235 -4.54 -3.84 17.88
N THR A 236 -4.60 -5.05 17.32
CA THR A 236 -5.86 -5.79 17.11
C THR A 236 -6.60 -6.03 18.44
N LYS A 237 -5.88 -6.48 19.47
CA LYS A 237 -6.43 -6.65 20.83
C LYS A 237 -7.03 -5.35 21.36
N ILE A 238 -6.25 -4.27 21.33
CA ILE A 238 -6.68 -2.97 21.86
C ILE A 238 -7.88 -2.39 21.07
N ALA A 239 -7.90 -2.57 19.75
CA ALA A 239 -9.03 -2.15 18.93
C ALA A 239 -10.32 -2.87 19.36
N HIS A 240 -10.29 -4.20 19.49
CA HIS A 240 -11.45 -4.98 19.91
C HIS A 240 -11.91 -4.67 21.36
N GLU A 241 -10.97 -4.29 22.25
CA GLU A 241 -11.28 -3.84 23.60
C GLU A 241 -11.97 -2.47 23.65
N LEU A 242 -11.51 -1.52 22.82
CA LEU A 242 -11.96 -0.12 22.85
C LEU A 242 -13.07 0.19 21.83
N MET A 243 -13.12 -0.56 20.74
CA MET A 243 -13.99 -0.33 19.59
C MET A 243 -14.54 -1.67 19.07
N PRO A 244 -15.53 -2.29 19.75
CA PRO A 244 -16.01 -3.64 19.41
C PRO A 244 -16.55 -3.81 17.98
N ASP A 245 -17.00 -2.70 17.35
CA ASP A 245 -17.53 -2.70 15.99
C ASP A 245 -16.46 -2.40 14.91
N ALA A 246 -15.23 -2.09 15.32
CA ALA A 246 -14.13 -1.86 14.39
C ALA A 246 -13.61 -3.17 13.80
N LEU A 247 -13.18 -3.13 12.55
CA LEU A 247 -12.54 -4.24 11.85
C LEU A 247 -11.06 -3.94 11.65
N VAL A 248 -10.20 -4.85 12.07
CA VAL A 248 -8.75 -4.72 11.96
C VAL A 248 -8.21 -5.71 10.93
N GLY A 249 -7.54 -5.21 9.91
CA GLY A 249 -6.88 -6.00 8.88
C GLY A 249 -5.36 -5.95 8.97
N CYS A 250 -4.71 -7.01 8.53
CA CYS A 250 -3.31 -6.91 8.10
C CYS A 250 -3.24 -6.41 6.66
N MET A 251 -2.11 -5.83 6.29
CA MET A 251 -1.87 -5.42 4.90
C MET A 251 -0.51 -5.94 4.43
N VAL A 252 -0.52 -6.71 3.35
CA VAL A 252 0.67 -7.32 2.76
C VAL A 252 0.88 -6.86 1.32
N LEU A 253 2.12 -6.73 0.90
CA LEU A 253 2.48 -6.60 -0.51
C LEU A 253 2.27 -7.96 -1.17
N ALA A 254 1.25 -8.06 -2.02
CA ALA A 254 0.98 -9.27 -2.78
C ALA A 254 1.80 -9.28 -4.06
N MET A 255 2.76 -10.19 -4.11
CA MET A 255 3.62 -10.37 -5.24
C MET A 255 3.67 -11.85 -5.63
N PRO A 256 2.79 -12.27 -6.56
CA PRO A 256 2.80 -13.65 -7.00
C PRO A 256 4.08 -13.96 -7.75
N LEU A 257 4.69 -15.09 -7.42
CA LEU A 257 5.84 -15.63 -8.11
C LEU A 257 5.41 -16.86 -8.90
N TYR A 258 5.47 -16.76 -10.21
CA TYR A 258 5.28 -17.91 -11.08
C TYR A 258 6.57 -18.72 -11.20
N PRO A 259 6.51 -20.06 -11.38
CA PRO A 259 7.68 -20.78 -11.83
C PRO A 259 8.06 -20.29 -13.23
N LEU A 260 9.34 -20.00 -13.47
CA LEU A 260 9.80 -19.53 -14.80
C LEU A 260 9.53 -20.57 -15.89
N THR A 261 9.65 -21.86 -15.52
CA THR A 261 9.31 -22.99 -16.38
C THR A 261 8.50 -24.04 -15.61
N PRO A 262 7.83 -24.99 -16.30
CA PRO A 262 7.15 -26.11 -15.64
C PRO A 262 8.08 -27.16 -15.04
N LYS A 263 9.40 -26.95 -14.97
CA LYS A 263 10.31 -27.84 -14.26
C LYS A 263 9.95 -27.94 -12.78
N PRO A 264 9.92 -29.15 -12.19
CA PRO A 264 9.58 -29.31 -10.78
C PRO A 264 10.44 -28.45 -9.83
N GLU A 265 11.72 -28.26 -10.17
CA GLU A 265 12.65 -27.44 -9.40
C GLU A 265 12.24 -25.96 -9.39
N ASP A 266 11.80 -25.40 -10.52
CA ASP A 266 11.32 -24.03 -10.63
C ASP A 266 9.99 -23.84 -9.86
N VAL A 267 9.10 -24.84 -9.93
CA VAL A 267 7.83 -24.84 -9.17
C VAL A 267 8.11 -24.81 -7.67
N ILE A 268 9.05 -25.61 -7.19
CA ILE A 268 9.43 -25.62 -5.77
C ILE A 268 10.14 -24.32 -5.39
N ALA A 269 11.01 -23.78 -6.23
CA ALA A 269 11.70 -22.51 -5.98
C ALA A 269 10.70 -21.35 -5.83
N ALA A 270 9.72 -21.23 -6.74
CA ALA A 270 8.67 -20.22 -6.67
C ALA A 270 7.81 -20.37 -5.42
N MET A 271 7.44 -21.59 -5.03
CA MET A 271 6.68 -21.86 -3.81
C MET A 271 7.46 -21.46 -2.54
N LEU A 272 8.73 -21.84 -2.44
CA LEU A 272 9.57 -21.54 -1.27
C LEU A 272 9.81 -20.03 -1.13
N GLU A 273 10.04 -19.34 -2.25
CA GLU A 273 10.21 -17.88 -2.23
C GLU A 273 8.91 -17.16 -1.85
N SER A 274 7.77 -17.59 -2.42
CA SER A 274 6.45 -17.05 -2.02
C SER A 274 6.17 -17.23 -0.53
N ASN A 275 6.57 -18.34 0.07
CA ASN A 275 6.37 -18.61 1.49
C ASN A 275 7.08 -17.60 2.40
N LYS A 276 8.19 -16.98 1.97
CA LYS A 276 8.88 -15.93 2.76
C LYS A 276 8.06 -14.64 2.88
N ASN A 277 7.15 -14.41 1.95
CA ASN A 277 6.21 -13.30 2.02
C ASN A 277 4.87 -13.70 2.66
N ASP A 278 4.38 -14.89 2.36
CA ASP A 278 3.07 -15.36 2.82
C ASP A 278 3.00 -15.63 4.33
N PHE A 279 4.16 -15.89 4.99
CA PHE A 279 4.15 -16.20 6.41
C PHE A 279 3.61 -15.06 7.28
N PHE A 280 3.74 -13.81 6.84
CA PHE A 280 3.15 -12.66 7.54
C PHE A 280 1.63 -12.80 7.61
N GLY A 281 0.97 -13.10 6.49
CA GLY A 281 -0.46 -13.39 6.48
C GLY A 281 -0.83 -14.62 7.28
N ASP A 282 -0.02 -15.69 7.24
CA ASP A 282 -0.26 -16.88 8.06
C ASP A 282 -0.22 -16.57 9.57
N VAL A 283 0.74 -15.75 10.02
CA VAL A 283 0.82 -15.35 11.43
C VAL A 283 -0.34 -14.46 11.81
N HIS A 284 -0.72 -13.49 10.99
CA HIS A 284 -1.86 -12.62 11.26
C HIS A 284 -3.20 -13.38 11.35
N VAL A 285 -3.38 -14.40 10.50
CA VAL A 285 -4.66 -15.15 10.41
C VAL A 285 -4.72 -16.32 11.35
N ARG A 286 -3.59 -17.00 11.59
CA ARG A 286 -3.53 -18.23 12.40
C ARG A 286 -2.89 -18.05 13.77
N GLY A 287 -2.24 -16.92 14.00
CA GLY A 287 -1.57 -16.60 15.26
C GLY A 287 -0.34 -17.45 15.57
N VAL A 288 0.22 -18.15 14.58
CA VAL A 288 1.36 -19.06 14.79
C VAL A 288 2.34 -19.01 13.62
N TYR A 289 3.63 -19.17 13.92
CA TYR A 289 4.64 -19.34 12.90
C TYR A 289 4.46 -20.69 12.20
N PRO A 290 4.27 -20.73 10.87
CA PRO A 290 4.07 -21.98 10.14
C PRO A 290 5.34 -22.84 10.10
N GLY A 291 5.16 -24.15 9.89
CA GLY A 291 6.26 -25.14 9.89
C GLY A 291 7.32 -24.84 8.85
N TYR A 292 6.94 -24.36 7.67
CA TYR A 292 7.87 -24.05 6.59
C TYR A 292 8.81 -22.88 6.92
N ILE A 293 8.35 -21.83 7.65
CA ILE A 293 9.22 -20.72 8.05
C ILE A 293 10.17 -21.14 9.19
N LYS A 294 9.72 -21.99 10.11
CA LYS A 294 10.57 -22.56 11.15
C LYS A 294 11.68 -23.43 10.56
N ARG A 295 11.36 -24.20 9.51
CA ARG A 295 12.34 -24.95 8.76
C ARG A 295 13.34 -24.04 8.07
N TYR A 296 12.87 -22.99 7.39
CA TYR A 296 13.70 -21.98 6.74
C TYR A 296 14.68 -21.34 7.75
N PHE A 297 14.19 -20.93 8.91
CA PHE A 297 15.03 -20.36 9.97
C PHE A 297 16.14 -21.34 10.41
N LYS A 298 15.76 -22.59 10.66
CA LYS A 298 16.73 -23.61 11.03
C LYS A 298 17.80 -23.86 9.97
N GLU A 299 17.41 -23.94 8.69
CA GLU A 299 18.32 -24.21 7.58
C GLU A 299 19.28 -23.05 7.30
N HIS A 300 18.88 -21.80 7.64
CA HIS A 300 19.67 -20.60 7.41
C HIS A 300 20.30 -20.01 8.68
N GLY A 301 20.21 -20.72 9.82
CA GLY A 301 20.76 -20.24 11.09
C GLY A 301 20.12 -18.94 11.58
N ILE A 302 18.83 -18.72 11.27
CA ILE A 302 18.08 -17.54 11.69
C ILE A 302 17.51 -17.81 13.08
N GLU A 303 17.91 -16.99 14.04
CA GLU A 303 17.45 -17.03 15.42
C GLU A 303 16.70 -15.74 15.75
N ILE A 304 15.50 -15.87 16.32
CA ILE A 304 14.70 -14.74 16.81
C ILE A 304 14.32 -14.98 18.28
N GLU A 305 14.38 -13.94 19.08
CA GLU A 305 13.92 -13.95 20.47
C GLU A 305 12.40 -13.80 20.50
N THR A 306 11.72 -14.77 21.12
CA THR A 306 10.28 -14.75 21.33
C THR A 306 9.96 -15.06 22.78
N THR A 307 8.94 -14.41 23.35
CA THR A 307 8.44 -14.73 24.69
C THR A 307 7.15 -15.56 24.58
N GLU A 308 6.80 -16.28 25.64
CA GLU A 308 5.50 -16.98 25.71
C GLU A 308 4.32 -16.00 25.59
N GLU A 309 4.49 -14.77 26.11
CA GLU A 309 3.50 -13.70 26.00
C GLU A 309 3.32 -13.25 24.56
N ASP A 310 4.40 -13.09 23.80
CA ASP A 310 4.32 -12.77 22.36
C ASP A 310 3.53 -13.83 21.60
N LEU A 311 3.87 -15.11 21.85
CA LEU A 311 3.21 -16.21 21.14
C LEU A 311 1.73 -16.38 21.56
N ARG A 312 1.40 -16.03 22.81
CA ARG A 312 0.01 -15.99 23.28
C ARG A 312 -0.75 -14.84 22.62
N LEU A 313 -0.16 -13.64 22.61
CA LEU A 313 -0.76 -12.45 22.01
C LEU A 313 -1.07 -12.66 20.52
N LEU A 314 -0.13 -13.24 19.76
CA LEU A 314 -0.35 -13.59 18.36
C LEU A 314 -1.52 -14.57 18.18
N ARG A 315 -1.61 -15.63 19.01
CA ARG A 315 -2.68 -16.65 18.89
C ARG A 315 -4.07 -16.10 19.20
N GLU A 316 -4.17 -15.24 20.20
CA GLU A 316 -5.45 -14.77 20.72
C GLU A 316 -6.00 -13.55 19.96
N ASN A 317 -5.18 -12.87 19.17
CA ASN A 317 -5.54 -11.60 18.53
C ASN A 317 -5.23 -11.60 17.04
N THR A 318 -5.93 -12.47 16.30
CA THR A 318 -5.84 -12.55 14.84
C THR A 318 -6.71 -11.48 14.18
N VAL A 319 -6.35 -11.11 12.95
CA VAL A 319 -7.05 -10.07 12.18
C VAL A 319 -8.45 -10.49 11.70
N ASP A 320 -9.32 -9.52 11.45
CA ASP A 320 -10.69 -9.75 10.95
C ASP A 320 -10.72 -10.02 9.46
N PHE A 321 -9.87 -9.34 8.68
CA PHE A 321 -9.74 -9.48 7.24
C PHE A 321 -8.28 -9.37 6.81
N VAL A 322 -7.98 -9.79 5.59
CA VAL A 322 -6.66 -9.64 4.96
C VAL A 322 -6.75 -8.62 3.85
N SER A 323 -5.92 -7.60 3.90
CA SER A 323 -5.80 -6.64 2.81
C SER A 323 -4.43 -6.71 2.15
N PHE A 324 -4.35 -6.23 0.92
CA PHE A 324 -3.11 -6.29 0.16
C PHE A 324 -3.04 -5.21 -0.93
N SER A 325 -1.81 -4.87 -1.32
CA SER A 325 -1.48 -4.18 -2.56
C SER A 325 -1.14 -5.17 -3.66
N TYR A 326 -1.53 -4.85 -4.90
CA TYR A 326 -1.16 -5.62 -6.07
C TYR A 326 -0.75 -4.70 -7.22
N TYR A 327 0.47 -4.85 -7.71
CA TYR A 327 0.98 -4.04 -8.82
C TYR A 327 1.63 -4.87 -9.93
N VAL A 328 2.26 -5.99 -9.58
CA VAL A 328 3.16 -6.73 -10.45
C VAL A 328 3.22 -8.20 -10.04
N SER A 329 3.43 -9.08 -11.00
CA SER A 329 3.88 -10.46 -10.80
C SER A 329 5.31 -10.63 -11.31
N LEU A 330 6.00 -11.63 -10.81
CA LEU A 330 7.36 -11.98 -11.21
C LEU A 330 7.47 -13.49 -11.43
N CYS A 331 8.59 -13.94 -12.00
CA CYS A 331 8.93 -15.35 -12.08
C CYS A 331 10.08 -15.70 -11.12
N LYS A 332 10.22 -16.98 -10.85
CA LYS A 332 11.34 -17.58 -10.11
C LYS A 332 11.78 -18.86 -10.75
N SER A 333 13.08 -18.99 -11.02
CA SER A 333 13.73 -20.26 -11.37
C SER A 333 14.59 -20.81 -10.25
N ALA A 334 14.87 -22.09 -10.28
CA ALA A 334 15.86 -22.71 -9.40
C ALA A 334 17.30 -22.31 -9.74
N ALA A 335 17.55 -21.92 -10.99
CA ALA A 335 18.87 -21.50 -11.48
C ALA A 335 19.23 -20.05 -11.10
N GLY A 336 18.26 -19.14 -10.98
CA GLY A 336 18.44 -17.79 -10.43
C GLY A 336 19.24 -16.82 -11.31
N GLU A 337 19.01 -16.78 -12.64
CA GLU A 337 19.95 -16.12 -13.57
C GLU A 337 19.64 -14.67 -13.96
N GLU A 338 18.40 -14.17 -13.91
CA GLU A 338 18.12 -12.78 -14.29
C GLU A 338 17.20 -12.08 -13.27
N LYS A 339 17.59 -10.89 -12.85
CA LYS A 339 16.79 -10.06 -11.95
C LYS A 339 16.03 -9.00 -12.73
N SER A 340 14.70 -9.02 -12.62
CA SER A 340 13.85 -7.90 -12.99
C SER A 340 13.47 -7.15 -11.73
N ALA A 341 13.54 -5.82 -11.76
CA ALA A 341 13.14 -4.99 -10.64
C ALA A 341 11.62 -4.86 -10.57
N GLY A 342 11.02 -5.41 -9.52
CA GLY A 342 9.76 -4.91 -8.99
C GLY A 342 10.03 -3.63 -8.20
N ASN A 343 9.01 -3.06 -7.56
CA ASN A 343 9.16 -1.82 -6.78
C ASN A 343 10.13 -1.98 -5.59
N ILE A 344 10.00 -3.07 -4.86
CA ILE A 344 10.73 -3.36 -3.62
C ILE A 344 11.37 -4.75 -3.70
N ILE A 345 10.85 -5.65 -4.53
CA ILE A 345 11.24 -7.05 -4.62
C ILE A 345 11.78 -7.37 -6.01
N GLU A 346 12.87 -8.11 -6.04
CA GLU A 346 13.52 -8.59 -7.26
C GLU A 346 13.01 -10.00 -7.63
N GLY A 347 12.84 -10.23 -8.92
CA GLY A 347 12.51 -11.54 -9.48
C GLY A 347 12.89 -11.62 -10.95
N GLU A 348 12.56 -12.71 -11.59
CA GLU A 348 12.79 -12.89 -13.03
C GLU A 348 11.58 -12.37 -13.83
N LYS A 349 11.85 -11.86 -15.03
CA LYS A 349 10.79 -11.40 -15.92
C LYS A 349 9.93 -12.58 -16.40
N ASN A 350 8.61 -12.37 -16.39
CA ASN A 350 7.71 -13.27 -17.12
C ASN A 350 7.81 -12.94 -18.63
N PRO A 351 8.23 -13.88 -19.48
CA PRO A 351 8.43 -13.61 -20.90
C PRO A 351 7.14 -13.32 -21.68
N TYR A 352 5.98 -13.53 -21.08
CA TYR A 352 4.66 -13.33 -21.69
C TYR A 352 3.99 -12.02 -21.32
N LEU A 353 4.58 -11.23 -20.41
CA LEU A 353 3.97 -9.99 -19.92
C LEU A 353 4.66 -8.75 -20.49
N LYS A 354 3.87 -7.70 -20.69
CA LYS A 354 4.35 -6.37 -21.07
C LYS A 354 4.68 -5.56 -19.83
N GLU A 355 5.52 -4.53 -19.99
CA GLU A 355 5.95 -3.65 -18.92
C GLU A 355 5.41 -2.24 -19.07
N SER A 356 5.18 -1.58 -17.93
CA SER A 356 4.94 -0.15 -17.84
C SER A 356 6.23 0.64 -18.13
N ALA A 357 6.12 1.97 -18.20
CA ALA A 357 7.28 2.86 -18.38
C ALA A 357 8.31 2.76 -17.22
N TRP A 358 7.91 2.23 -16.08
CA TRP A 358 8.78 1.98 -14.91
C TRP A 358 9.24 0.52 -14.79
N GLY A 359 9.09 -0.30 -15.83
CA GLY A 359 9.52 -1.69 -15.86
C GLY A 359 8.63 -2.65 -15.07
N TRP A 360 7.44 -2.24 -14.65
CA TRP A 360 6.52 -3.12 -13.93
C TRP A 360 5.69 -3.92 -14.92
N GLN A 361 5.71 -5.24 -14.77
CA GLN A 361 4.96 -6.13 -15.64
C GLN A 361 3.45 -6.04 -15.33
N ILE A 362 2.65 -5.84 -16.37
CA ILE A 362 1.18 -5.69 -16.27
C ILE A 362 0.56 -7.08 -16.36
N ASP A 363 -0.04 -7.52 -15.26
CA ASP A 363 -0.62 -8.85 -15.13
C ASP A 363 -1.99 -8.85 -14.42
N PRO A 364 -3.07 -8.59 -15.14
CA PRO A 364 -4.42 -8.66 -14.56
C PRO A 364 -4.78 -10.05 -14.03
N ALA A 365 -4.40 -11.13 -14.75
CA ALA A 365 -4.68 -12.50 -14.34
C ALA A 365 -3.97 -12.88 -13.03
N GLY A 366 -2.81 -12.26 -12.76
CA GLY A 366 -2.09 -12.39 -11.50
C GLY A 366 -2.89 -11.90 -10.31
N LEU A 367 -3.72 -10.87 -10.48
CA LEU A 367 -4.62 -10.41 -9.42
C LEU A 367 -5.67 -11.47 -9.06
N ARG A 368 -6.33 -12.10 -10.06
CA ARG A 368 -7.27 -13.21 -9.83
C ARG A 368 -6.58 -14.40 -9.17
N TYR A 369 -5.36 -14.72 -9.62
CA TYR A 369 -4.54 -15.77 -9.01
C TYR A 369 -4.25 -15.50 -7.54
N VAL A 370 -3.84 -14.28 -7.18
CA VAL A 370 -3.59 -13.87 -5.78
C VAL A 370 -4.86 -13.97 -4.95
N LEU A 371 -5.98 -13.44 -5.43
CA LEU A 371 -7.27 -13.47 -4.74
C LEU A 371 -7.69 -14.91 -4.40
N ASN A 372 -7.67 -15.79 -5.39
CA ASN A 372 -8.01 -17.21 -5.18
C ASN A 372 -7.00 -17.89 -4.24
N ARG A 373 -5.70 -17.61 -4.39
CA ARG A 373 -4.66 -18.17 -3.54
C ARG A 373 -4.81 -17.75 -2.08
N PHE A 374 -5.04 -16.48 -1.83
CA PHE A 374 -5.21 -15.92 -0.49
C PHE A 374 -6.50 -16.42 0.16
N TRP A 375 -7.60 -16.43 -0.60
CA TRP A 375 -8.87 -16.98 -0.14
C TRP A 375 -8.74 -18.45 0.26
N ASN A 376 -8.18 -19.28 -0.60
CA ASN A 376 -7.99 -20.70 -0.33
C ASN A 376 -7.02 -20.95 0.85
N ARG A 377 -6.04 -20.07 1.07
CA ARG A 377 -5.06 -20.19 2.14
C ARG A 377 -5.60 -19.74 3.50
N TRP A 378 -6.32 -18.63 3.54
CA TRP A 378 -6.64 -17.96 4.80
C TRP A 378 -8.13 -17.99 5.18
N GLN A 379 -9.03 -18.16 4.25
CA GLN A 379 -10.49 -18.18 4.48
C GLN A 379 -10.97 -17.01 5.35
N LYS A 380 -10.41 -15.82 5.12
CA LYS A 380 -10.78 -14.54 5.71
C LYS A 380 -11.23 -13.62 4.59
N PRO A 381 -12.18 -12.71 4.81
CA PRO A 381 -12.52 -11.68 3.82
C PRO A 381 -11.26 -10.98 3.31
N LEU A 382 -11.22 -10.71 2.01
CA LEU A 382 -10.10 -10.05 1.35
C LEU A 382 -10.44 -8.62 0.97
N PHE A 383 -9.45 -7.72 0.95
CA PHE A 383 -9.62 -6.36 0.49
C PHE A 383 -8.43 -5.93 -0.37
N ILE A 384 -8.67 -5.53 -1.62
CA ILE A 384 -7.66 -4.89 -2.46
C ILE A 384 -7.59 -3.43 -2.02
N VAL A 385 -6.56 -3.06 -1.25
CA VAL A 385 -6.42 -1.70 -0.72
C VAL A 385 -5.46 -0.82 -1.51
N GLU A 386 -4.76 -1.41 -2.50
CA GLU A 386 -3.95 -0.68 -3.48
C GLU A 386 -3.86 -1.47 -4.79
N ASN A 387 -4.19 -0.82 -5.91
CA ASN A 387 -3.85 -1.24 -7.26
C ASN A 387 -3.84 -0.01 -8.17
N GLY A 388 -2.90 0.08 -9.10
CA GLY A 388 -2.81 1.23 -10.00
C GLY A 388 -1.62 1.18 -10.94
N LEU A 389 -1.64 2.07 -11.93
CA LEU A 389 -0.60 2.23 -12.93
C LEU A 389 0.06 3.60 -12.80
N GLY A 390 1.35 3.62 -12.49
CA GLY A 390 2.16 4.84 -12.61
C GLY A 390 2.45 5.14 -14.07
N ALA A 391 2.17 6.37 -14.52
CA ALA A 391 2.38 6.82 -15.89
C ALA A 391 2.89 8.27 -15.94
N ASP A 392 3.58 8.62 -17.02
CA ASP A 392 4.01 9.99 -17.31
C ASP A 392 2.87 10.70 -18.07
N ASP A 393 2.00 11.36 -17.33
CA ASP A 393 0.79 11.98 -17.87
C ASP A 393 1.09 13.34 -18.51
N VAL A 394 0.53 13.57 -19.68
CA VAL A 394 0.64 14.84 -20.41
C VAL A 394 -0.65 15.64 -20.25
N LEU A 395 -0.56 16.82 -19.65
CA LEU A 395 -1.68 17.74 -19.47
C LEU A 395 -1.98 18.45 -20.80
N VAL A 396 -3.23 18.41 -21.23
CA VAL A 396 -3.73 19.03 -22.48
C VAL A 396 -4.95 19.89 -22.18
N ASP A 397 -5.29 20.80 -23.12
CA ASP A 397 -6.53 21.58 -23.02
C ASP A 397 -7.76 20.68 -23.24
N ASP A 398 -8.80 20.85 -22.42
CA ASP A 398 -10.04 20.06 -22.49
C ASP A 398 -11.06 20.59 -23.52
N GLY A 399 -10.73 21.67 -24.22
CA GLY A 399 -11.61 22.33 -25.20
C GLY A 399 -12.72 23.19 -24.59
N ALA A 400 -12.86 23.20 -23.27
CA ALA A 400 -13.85 23.99 -22.53
C ALA A 400 -13.22 25.13 -21.68
N GLY A 401 -11.91 25.35 -21.86
CA GLY A 401 -11.14 26.36 -21.12
C GLY A 401 -10.46 25.83 -19.85
N GLY A 402 -10.50 24.54 -19.63
CA GLY A 402 -9.79 23.81 -18.58
C GLY A 402 -8.70 22.92 -19.16
N LYS A 403 -8.18 22.02 -18.31
CA LYS A 403 -7.15 21.04 -18.66
C LYS A 403 -7.54 19.63 -18.24
N THR A 404 -7.04 18.64 -18.97
CA THR A 404 -7.24 17.21 -18.70
C THR A 404 -6.03 16.38 -19.11
N VAL A 405 -6.09 15.08 -18.89
CA VAL A 405 -5.16 14.08 -19.42
C VAL A 405 -5.98 13.01 -20.14
N GLU A 406 -5.60 12.69 -21.38
CA GLU A 406 -6.18 11.59 -22.15
C GLU A 406 -5.51 10.27 -21.75
N ASP A 407 -5.94 9.71 -20.61
CA ASP A 407 -5.30 8.56 -19.97
C ASP A 407 -6.03 7.22 -20.20
N ASP A 408 -6.37 6.91 -21.47
CA ASP A 408 -6.99 5.64 -21.87
C ASP A 408 -6.18 4.42 -21.40
N TYR A 409 -4.85 4.53 -21.39
CA TYR A 409 -3.96 3.47 -20.87
C TYR A 409 -4.21 3.14 -19.39
N ARG A 410 -4.60 4.13 -18.56
CA ARG A 410 -4.99 3.90 -17.16
C ARG A 410 -6.35 3.23 -17.07
N ILE A 411 -7.30 3.67 -17.91
CA ILE A 411 -8.62 3.06 -18.02
C ILE A 411 -8.48 1.59 -18.41
N ASP A 412 -7.68 1.27 -19.42
CA ASP A 412 -7.48 -0.10 -19.90
C ASP A 412 -6.82 -0.99 -18.84
N TYR A 413 -5.80 -0.45 -18.13
CA TYR A 413 -5.16 -1.17 -17.03
C TYR A 413 -6.16 -1.50 -15.91
N LEU A 414 -6.89 -0.49 -15.42
CA LEU A 414 -7.84 -0.67 -14.33
C LEU A 414 -9.02 -1.56 -14.75
N ARG A 415 -9.55 -1.39 -15.96
CA ARG A 415 -10.60 -2.22 -16.50
C ARG A 415 -10.21 -3.71 -16.51
N ALA A 416 -9.00 -4.01 -16.96
CA ALA A 416 -8.52 -5.38 -17.01
C ALA A 416 -8.38 -5.98 -15.58
N HIS A 417 -7.81 -5.22 -14.62
CA HIS A 417 -7.64 -5.70 -13.26
C HIS A 417 -8.97 -5.83 -12.50
N ILE A 418 -9.88 -4.88 -12.66
CA ILE A 418 -11.21 -4.94 -12.01
C ILE A 418 -12.02 -6.10 -12.56
N ARG A 419 -11.92 -6.41 -13.85
CA ARG A 419 -12.56 -7.62 -14.42
C ARG A 419 -12.04 -8.89 -13.76
N GLU A 420 -10.76 -9.04 -13.60
CA GLU A 420 -10.16 -10.21 -12.93
C GLU A 420 -10.53 -10.28 -11.43
N ALA A 421 -10.71 -9.14 -10.77
CA ALA A 421 -11.28 -9.11 -9.42
C ALA A 421 -12.73 -9.60 -9.38
N GLY A 422 -13.54 -9.21 -10.36
CA GLY A 422 -14.91 -9.71 -10.51
C GLY A 422 -14.99 -11.21 -10.82
N GLU A 423 -14.08 -11.71 -11.66
CA GLU A 423 -13.94 -13.14 -11.90
C GLU A 423 -13.56 -13.92 -10.64
N ALA A 424 -12.69 -13.35 -9.77
CA ALA A 424 -12.36 -13.95 -8.50
C ALA A 424 -13.57 -14.01 -7.54
N VAL A 425 -14.42 -12.98 -7.54
CA VAL A 425 -15.70 -13.00 -6.80
C VAL A 425 -16.60 -14.13 -7.35
N ALA A 426 -16.67 -14.29 -8.67
CA ALA A 426 -17.41 -15.39 -9.30
C ALA A 426 -16.81 -16.77 -8.99
N ASP A 427 -15.51 -16.87 -8.75
CA ASP A 427 -14.83 -18.08 -8.27
C ASP A 427 -15.15 -18.39 -6.78
N GLY A 428 -15.83 -17.50 -6.06
CA GLY A 428 -16.26 -17.68 -4.67
C GLY A 428 -15.37 -16.96 -3.63
N VAL A 429 -14.52 -16.02 -4.05
CA VAL A 429 -13.72 -15.19 -3.15
C VAL A 429 -14.62 -14.19 -2.44
N ASP A 430 -14.54 -14.12 -1.11
CA ASP A 430 -15.17 -13.06 -0.31
C ASP A 430 -14.31 -11.79 -0.36
N LEU A 431 -14.62 -10.92 -1.35
CA LEU A 431 -13.92 -9.68 -1.60
C LEU A 431 -14.74 -8.48 -1.10
N MET A 432 -14.22 -7.76 -0.10
CA MET A 432 -14.91 -6.63 0.53
C MET A 432 -14.91 -5.37 -0.32
N GLY A 433 -13.85 -5.12 -1.10
CA GLY A 433 -13.72 -3.89 -1.86
C GLY A 433 -12.46 -3.79 -2.70
N TYR A 434 -12.40 -2.68 -3.44
CA TYR A 434 -11.30 -2.35 -4.34
C TYR A 434 -10.97 -0.86 -4.22
N LEU A 435 -9.73 -0.56 -3.81
CA LEU A 435 -9.20 0.80 -3.74
C LEU A 435 -8.11 0.98 -4.79
N THR A 436 -8.25 2.01 -5.61
CA THR A 436 -7.16 2.43 -6.47
C THR A 436 -6.09 3.12 -5.65
N TRP A 437 -4.81 2.82 -5.96
CA TRP A 437 -3.73 3.59 -5.38
C TRP A 437 -3.69 4.99 -5.97
N ALA A 438 -3.59 5.98 -5.09
CA ALA A 438 -3.47 7.39 -5.40
C ALA A 438 -4.56 7.89 -6.38
N PRO A 439 -5.83 8.03 -5.94
CA PRO A 439 -6.90 8.58 -6.78
C PRO A 439 -6.62 10.03 -7.23
N ILE A 440 -5.74 10.71 -6.53
CA ILE A 440 -5.13 12.01 -6.86
C ILE A 440 -3.62 11.82 -6.98
N ASP A 441 -2.97 12.48 -7.92
CA ASP A 441 -1.52 12.41 -8.08
C ASP A 441 -0.81 12.83 -6.80
N LEU A 442 0.19 12.06 -6.42
CA LEU A 442 1.00 12.30 -5.21
C LEU A 442 2.46 11.94 -5.45
N VAL A 443 3.33 12.29 -4.51
CA VAL A 443 4.76 11.98 -4.60
C VAL A 443 4.97 10.47 -4.52
N SER A 444 5.68 9.89 -5.48
CA SER A 444 5.99 8.46 -5.50
C SER A 444 6.79 8.04 -4.27
N ALA A 445 6.42 6.92 -3.62
CA ALA A 445 7.13 6.41 -2.44
C ALA A 445 8.56 5.97 -2.78
N SER A 446 8.71 5.21 -3.86
CA SER A 446 9.99 4.58 -4.23
C SER A 446 10.98 5.51 -4.95
N THR A 447 10.47 6.44 -5.77
CA THR A 447 11.32 7.31 -6.60
C THR A 447 11.31 8.77 -6.15
N ALA A 448 10.42 9.15 -5.22
CA ALA A 448 10.20 10.52 -4.76
C ALA A 448 9.89 11.53 -5.88
N GLU A 449 9.28 11.07 -6.98
CA GLU A 449 8.94 11.85 -8.17
C GLU A 449 7.44 12.16 -8.22
N MET A 450 7.08 13.29 -8.82
CA MET A 450 5.70 13.62 -9.18
C MET A 450 5.30 13.12 -10.57
N LYS A 451 6.25 12.97 -11.49
CA LYS A 451 5.96 12.53 -12.87
C LYS A 451 5.41 11.10 -12.96
N LYS A 452 5.65 10.25 -11.93
CA LYS A 452 5.07 8.92 -11.82
C LYS A 452 3.65 9.02 -11.28
N ARG A 453 2.71 9.38 -12.15
CA ARG A 453 1.33 9.71 -11.80
C ARG A 453 0.41 8.51 -11.82
N TYR A 454 -0.45 8.40 -10.81
CA TYR A 454 -1.40 7.30 -10.66
C TYR A 454 -2.86 7.75 -10.73
N GLY A 455 -3.12 9.05 -10.45
CA GLY A 455 -4.43 9.55 -10.10
C GLY A 455 -5.42 9.67 -11.25
N PHE A 456 -6.69 9.76 -10.90
CA PHE A 456 -7.78 10.27 -11.72
C PHE A 456 -7.81 11.81 -11.73
N ILE A 457 -7.11 12.40 -10.76
CA ILE A 457 -7.00 13.85 -10.58
C ILE A 457 -5.52 14.19 -10.73
N TYR A 458 -5.22 14.99 -11.75
CA TYR A 458 -3.90 15.57 -11.97
C TYR A 458 -3.64 16.66 -10.96
N VAL A 459 -2.46 16.68 -10.36
CA VAL A 459 -1.97 17.76 -9.52
C VAL A 459 -0.86 18.50 -10.26
N ASP A 460 -1.02 19.80 -10.46
CA ASP A 460 -0.03 20.65 -11.13
C ASP A 460 1.17 20.89 -10.21
N ARG A 461 2.02 19.85 -10.12
CA ARG A 461 3.29 19.86 -9.44
C ARG A 461 4.30 19.01 -10.21
N HIS A 462 5.55 19.47 -10.25
CA HIS A 462 6.63 18.88 -11.03
C HIS A 462 7.76 18.39 -10.13
N ASP A 463 8.70 17.60 -10.70
CA ASP A 463 9.83 17.02 -9.98
C ASP A 463 10.82 18.06 -9.46
N ASP A 464 10.84 19.25 -10.03
CA ASP A 464 11.64 20.39 -9.56
C ASP A 464 10.95 21.21 -8.44
N GLY A 465 9.79 20.75 -7.97
CA GLY A 465 9.00 21.39 -6.92
C GLY A 465 8.13 22.55 -7.41
N THR A 466 8.18 22.91 -8.70
CA THR A 466 7.32 23.95 -9.29
C THR A 466 5.90 23.45 -9.53
N GLY A 467 5.00 24.37 -9.87
CA GLY A 467 3.58 24.12 -10.16
C GLY A 467 2.67 24.92 -9.23
N THR A 468 1.39 24.95 -9.57
CA THR A 468 0.36 25.76 -8.90
C THR A 468 -0.42 24.95 -7.85
N LEU A 469 -0.18 23.64 -7.79
CA LEU A 469 -0.98 22.68 -7.01
C LEU A 469 -2.46 22.66 -7.45
N ALA A 470 -2.82 23.14 -8.62
CA ALA A 470 -4.17 23.04 -9.16
C ALA A 470 -4.55 21.57 -9.40
N ARG A 471 -5.86 21.24 -9.24
CA ARG A 471 -6.42 19.92 -9.47
C ARG A 471 -7.17 19.91 -10.79
N TRP A 472 -6.85 18.93 -11.66
CA TRP A 472 -7.52 18.74 -12.94
C TRP A 472 -8.02 17.31 -13.08
N LYS A 473 -9.30 17.14 -13.45
CA LYS A 473 -9.86 15.80 -13.67
C LYS A 473 -9.31 15.22 -14.96
N LYS A 474 -8.77 14.01 -14.90
CA LYS A 474 -8.34 13.26 -16.08
C LYS A 474 -9.53 12.54 -16.72
N LYS A 475 -9.39 12.03 -17.92
CA LYS A 475 -10.43 11.25 -18.60
C LYS A 475 -10.90 10.05 -17.80
N SER A 476 -9.98 9.37 -17.14
CA SER A 476 -10.27 8.25 -16.23
C SER A 476 -11.17 8.60 -15.04
N PHE A 477 -11.28 9.88 -14.66
CA PHE A 477 -12.18 10.31 -13.58
C PHE A 477 -13.64 9.99 -13.90
N ALA A 478 -14.13 10.39 -15.08
CA ALA A 478 -15.51 10.12 -15.49
C ALA A 478 -15.78 8.62 -15.66
N TRP A 479 -14.81 7.87 -16.19
CA TRP A 479 -14.89 6.44 -16.35
C TRP A 479 -14.99 5.71 -15.00
N TYR A 480 -14.13 6.04 -14.02
CA TYR A 480 -14.15 5.35 -12.72
C TYR A 480 -15.40 5.71 -11.91
N ARG A 481 -15.87 6.95 -12.02
CA ARG A 481 -17.18 7.35 -11.46
C ARG A 481 -18.31 6.45 -11.98
N GLU A 482 -18.34 6.17 -13.28
CA GLU A 482 -19.34 5.28 -13.88
C GLU A 482 -19.20 3.82 -13.42
N VAL A 483 -17.97 3.33 -13.26
CA VAL A 483 -17.70 2.00 -12.69
C VAL A 483 -18.29 1.89 -11.29
N ILE A 484 -18.07 2.86 -10.43
CA ILE A 484 -18.60 2.90 -9.07
C ILE A 484 -20.13 2.99 -9.09
N ALA A 485 -20.68 3.90 -9.88
CA ALA A 485 -22.14 4.14 -9.95
C ALA A 485 -22.92 2.89 -10.43
N THR A 486 -22.30 2.08 -11.28
CA THR A 486 -22.89 0.85 -11.82
C THR A 486 -22.48 -0.41 -11.07
N ASN A 487 -21.73 -0.28 -9.96
CA ASN A 487 -21.15 -1.40 -9.22
C ASN A 487 -20.37 -2.38 -10.12
N GLY A 488 -19.61 -1.84 -11.07
CA GLY A 488 -18.80 -2.61 -12.01
C GLY A 488 -19.52 -3.09 -13.28
N ALA A 489 -20.81 -2.86 -13.43
CA ALA A 489 -21.55 -3.35 -14.60
C ALA A 489 -21.19 -2.64 -15.92
N SER A 490 -20.52 -1.48 -15.86
CA SER A 490 -20.07 -0.71 -17.04
C SER A 490 -18.67 -1.09 -17.55
N LEU A 491 -18.03 -2.12 -17.01
CA LEU A 491 -16.67 -2.56 -17.34
C LEU A 491 -16.51 -3.18 -18.73
#